data_0bf116f1c2d3cb9c74f3aeaac0b0097f
#
_entry.id   0bf116f1c2d3cb9c74f3aeaac0b0097f
#
_cell.length_a   1.000
_cell.length_b   1.000
_cell.length_c   1.000
_cell.angle_alpha   90.00
_cell.angle_beta   90.00
_cell.angle_gamma   90.00
#
_symmetry.space_group_name_H-M   'P 1'
#
loop_
_entity.id
_entity.type
_entity.pdbx_description
1 polymer ?
#
loop_
_entity_poly.entity_id
_entity_poly.type
_entity_poly.pdbx_seq_one_letter_code
_entity_poly.pdbx_strand_id
1 'polypeptide(L)'
;MKLLAYEVDKRSFLGVLNEDETWVYPVSAAGMEYRSMKDLIREAGPSEMEMLDYISKKMPGDVTGAASVEEIKVVSPIAEPDQDIICLGINYMDHAKESARFKKEEFSKPEKAIYFSKRVNRTNDPDGIIPAHKNLTNQLDYEAELAVIIKKDAKDVKPGEVKDYIFGYTIMNDVSAREVQTEHKQWYFGKSLDGFTPLGPCIMTADSTAFPPVLKIQSKVNGELRQNSNTGLFIHGIEEVICELTQGMTLKAGTIIATG
;
A
#
# COMPACT_ATOMS: atom_id res chain seq x y z
N MET A 1 0.59 -9.50 12.17
CA MET A 1 0.16 -8.31 12.95
C MET A 1 -0.13 -7.13 12.01
N LYS A 2 -0.74 -6.04 12.53
CA LYS A 2 -0.99 -4.81 11.79
C LYS A 2 -0.29 -3.64 12.45
N LEU A 3 0.54 -2.94 11.70
CA LEU A 3 1.30 -1.77 12.13
C LEU A 3 0.67 -0.50 11.54
N LEU A 4 0.59 0.56 12.32
CA LEU A 4 0.06 1.83 11.87
C LEU A 4 0.88 3.02 12.38
N ALA A 5 0.70 4.16 11.74
CA ALA A 5 1.11 5.45 12.24
C ALA A 5 -0.13 6.22 12.70
N TYR A 6 -0.05 6.93 13.80
CA TYR A 6 -1.16 7.64 14.37
C TYR A 6 -0.74 8.90 15.11
N GLU A 7 -1.67 9.81 15.34
CA GLU A 7 -1.48 11.05 16.09
C GLU A 7 -2.38 11.08 17.33
N VAL A 8 -1.78 11.52 18.44
CA VAL A 8 -2.48 11.91 19.68
C VAL A 8 -1.94 13.29 20.07
N ASP A 9 -2.80 14.26 20.29
CA ASP A 9 -2.42 15.64 20.66
C ASP A 9 -1.34 16.24 19.73
N LYS A 10 -1.48 16.00 18.42
CA LYS A 10 -0.54 16.47 17.37
C LYS A 10 0.87 15.85 17.45
N ARG A 11 1.06 14.79 18.21
CA ARG A 11 2.29 14.01 18.24
C ARG A 11 2.07 12.73 17.47
N SER A 12 3.02 12.39 16.60
CA SER A 12 2.99 11.18 15.80
C SER A 12 3.64 10.02 16.52
N PHE A 13 3.03 8.85 16.40
CA PHE A 13 3.48 7.59 16.99
C PHE A 13 3.41 6.47 15.97
N LEU A 14 4.22 5.44 16.18
CA LEU A 14 4.06 4.15 15.53
C LEU A 14 3.46 3.18 16.54
N GLY A 15 2.60 2.30 16.05
CA GLY A 15 1.94 1.32 16.91
C GLY A 15 1.61 0.02 16.21
N VAL A 16 1.31 -0.97 17.01
CA VAL A 16 0.74 -2.25 16.60
C VAL A 16 -0.70 -2.32 17.11
N LEU A 17 -1.62 -2.78 16.24
CA LEU A 17 -2.99 -3.06 16.64
C LEU A 17 -3.06 -4.34 17.46
N ASN A 18 -3.95 -4.35 18.47
CA ASN A 18 -4.31 -5.59 19.14
C ASN A 18 -5.09 -6.52 18.19
N GLU A 19 -5.34 -7.77 18.61
CA GLU A 19 -6.01 -8.79 17.79
C GLU A 19 -7.41 -8.35 17.32
N ASP A 20 -8.16 -7.63 18.17
CA ASP A 20 -9.51 -7.15 17.87
C ASP A 20 -9.53 -5.85 17.07
N GLU A 21 -8.37 -5.24 16.80
CA GLU A 21 -8.19 -3.98 16.08
C GLU A 21 -8.91 -2.77 16.74
N THR A 22 -9.17 -2.86 18.03
CA THR A 22 -9.85 -1.81 18.82
C THR A 22 -8.87 -0.94 19.61
N TRP A 23 -7.65 -1.41 19.84
CA TRP A 23 -6.59 -0.71 20.55
C TRP A 23 -5.30 -0.68 19.74
N VAL A 24 -4.58 0.41 19.90
CA VAL A 24 -3.20 0.55 19.40
C VAL A 24 -2.24 0.60 20.58
N TYR A 25 -1.16 -0.14 20.45
CA TYR A 25 -0.07 -0.17 21.41
C TYR A 25 1.15 0.50 20.80
N PRO A 26 1.71 1.55 21.45
CA PRO A 26 2.85 2.25 20.88
C PRO A 26 4.08 1.32 20.80
N VAL A 27 4.84 1.43 19.74
CA VAL A 27 6.08 0.67 19.55
C VAL A 27 7.05 0.87 20.72
N SER A 28 7.03 2.05 21.35
CA SER A 28 7.82 2.34 22.56
C SER A 28 7.45 1.48 23.78
N ALA A 29 6.23 0.93 23.85
CA ALA A 29 5.85 -0.01 24.91
C ALA A 29 6.61 -1.35 24.81
N ALA A 30 7.15 -1.67 23.63
CA ALA A 30 8.04 -2.80 23.41
C ALA A 30 9.53 -2.43 23.62
N GLY A 31 9.83 -1.24 24.13
CA GLY A 31 11.19 -0.76 24.38
C GLY A 31 11.94 -0.30 23.13
N MET A 32 11.23 -0.01 22.04
CA MET A 32 11.81 0.39 20.76
C MET A 32 11.46 1.83 20.41
N GLU A 33 12.38 2.54 19.75
CA GLU A 33 12.18 3.89 19.27
C GLU A 33 12.57 3.98 17.80
N TYR A 34 11.57 4.22 16.91
CA TYR A 34 11.76 4.50 15.51
C TYR A 34 11.16 5.85 15.17
N ARG A 35 11.84 6.64 14.35
CA ARG A 35 11.38 7.97 13.91
C ARG A 35 10.23 7.89 12.91
N SER A 36 10.19 6.82 12.14
CA SER A 36 9.20 6.59 11.09
C SER A 36 8.97 5.10 10.84
N MET A 37 7.85 4.78 10.18
CA MET A 37 7.60 3.42 9.71
C MET A 37 8.72 2.92 8.76
N LYS A 38 9.33 3.80 7.99
CA LYS A 38 10.47 3.44 7.13
C LYS A 38 11.68 2.99 7.92
N ASP A 39 11.96 3.65 9.05
CA ASP A 39 13.06 3.24 9.93
C ASP A 39 12.75 1.89 10.57
N LEU A 40 11.52 1.68 11.05
CA LEU A 40 11.08 0.38 11.54
C LEU A 40 11.24 -0.72 10.48
N ILE A 41 10.82 -0.48 9.25
CA ILE A 41 10.96 -1.45 8.13
C ILE A 41 12.43 -1.83 7.90
N ARG A 42 13.35 -0.87 8.01
CA ARG A 42 14.78 -1.05 7.72
C ARG A 42 15.57 -1.68 8.85
N GLU A 43 15.21 -1.32 10.06
CA GLU A 43 16.05 -1.55 11.24
C GLU A 43 15.51 -2.67 12.15
N ALA A 44 14.18 -2.89 12.15
CA ALA A 44 13.59 -3.91 13.02
C ALA A 44 14.01 -5.32 12.61
N GLY A 45 14.69 -5.98 13.55
CA GLY A 45 15.09 -7.38 13.42
C GLY A 45 13.97 -8.35 13.82
N PRO A 46 14.23 -9.67 13.67
CA PRO A 46 13.24 -10.69 14.03
C PRO A 46 12.76 -10.60 15.49
N SER A 47 13.67 -10.39 16.44
CA SER A 47 13.33 -10.31 17.88
C SER A 47 12.43 -9.11 18.19
N GLU A 48 12.61 -7.98 17.50
CA GLU A 48 11.80 -6.78 17.66
C GLU A 48 10.39 -7.00 17.08
N MET A 49 10.30 -7.65 15.92
CA MET A 49 9.02 -8.02 15.32
C MET A 49 8.27 -9.05 16.17
N GLU A 50 8.96 -10.03 16.76
CA GLU A 50 8.37 -10.97 17.72
C GLU A 50 7.86 -10.27 18.98
N MET A 51 8.57 -9.26 19.47
CA MET A 51 8.13 -8.48 20.63
C MET A 51 6.88 -7.64 20.30
N LEU A 52 6.80 -7.03 19.12
CA LEU A 52 5.59 -6.33 18.64
C LEU A 52 4.40 -7.29 18.54
N ASP A 53 4.61 -8.46 17.99
CA ASP A 53 3.58 -9.50 17.91
C ASP A 53 3.15 -9.97 19.32
N TYR A 54 4.09 -10.08 20.25
CA TYR A 54 3.79 -10.44 21.65
C TYR A 54 2.94 -9.37 22.35
N ILE A 55 3.29 -8.09 22.24
CA ILE A 55 2.49 -7.03 22.88
C ILE A 55 1.11 -6.88 22.24
N SER A 56 0.97 -7.12 20.92
CA SER A 56 -0.33 -7.04 20.23
C SER A 56 -1.40 -7.98 20.80
N LYS A 57 -0.97 -9.03 21.51
CA LYS A 57 -1.83 -10.04 22.14
C LYS A 57 -2.13 -9.76 23.62
N LYS A 58 -1.60 -8.66 24.17
CA LYS A 58 -1.85 -8.26 25.55
C LYS A 58 -3.20 -7.58 25.73
N MET A 59 -3.66 -7.55 26.99
CA MET A 59 -4.81 -6.70 27.34
C MET A 59 -4.38 -5.23 27.37
N PRO A 60 -5.28 -4.29 26.99
CA PRO A 60 -4.94 -2.87 26.95
C PRO A 60 -4.39 -2.33 28.28
N GLY A 61 -4.92 -2.81 29.41
CA GLY A 61 -4.46 -2.40 30.74
C GLY A 61 -3.03 -2.85 31.10
N ASP A 62 -2.48 -3.81 30.36
CA ASP A 62 -1.12 -4.36 30.58
C ASP A 62 -0.06 -3.67 29.71
N VAL A 63 -0.47 -2.73 28.83
CA VAL A 63 0.42 -2.05 27.88
C VAL A 63 0.44 -0.54 28.16
N THR A 64 1.58 -0.04 28.57
CA THR A 64 1.76 1.39 28.84
C THR A 64 1.56 2.20 27.55
N GLY A 65 0.68 3.22 27.62
CA GLY A 65 0.40 4.09 26.47
C GLY A 65 -0.56 3.48 25.45
N ALA A 66 -1.23 2.37 25.77
CA ALA A 66 -2.33 1.86 24.95
C ALA A 66 -3.40 2.94 24.76
N ALA A 67 -3.90 3.09 23.53
CA ALA A 67 -4.97 4.03 23.20
C ALA A 67 -6.07 3.33 22.41
N SER A 68 -7.31 3.74 22.60
CA SER A 68 -8.42 3.28 21.76
C SER A 68 -8.26 3.78 20.33
N VAL A 69 -8.56 2.96 19.35
CA VAL A 69 -8.54 3.35 17.92
C VAL A 69 -9.53 4.50 17.66
N GLU A 70 -10.60 4.62 18.43
CA GLU A 70 -11.58 5.71 18.33
C GLU A 70 -11.05 7.05 18.85
N GLU A 71 -10.02 7.05 19.69
CA GLU A 71 -9.44 8.25 20.33
C GLU A 71 -8.20 8.77 19.62
N ILE A 72 -7.72 8.10 18.59
CA ILE A 72 -6.55 8.48 17.83
C ILE A 72 -6.93 8.98 16.43
N LYS A 73 -6.04 9.75 15.83
CA LYS A 73 -6.10 10.03 14.40
C LYS A 73 -5.13 9.10 13.68
N VAL A 74 -5.64 8.14 12.92
CA VAL A 74 -4.82 7.30 12.05
C VAL A 74 -4.28 8.14 10.90
N VAL A 75 -2.98 8.04 10.63
CA VAL A 75 -2.33 8.72 9.51
C VAL A 75 -1.70 7.71 8.56
N SER A 76 -1.31 8.15 7.38
CA SER A 76 -0.66 7.25 6.43
C SER A 76 0.57 6.59 7.04
N PRO A 77 0.71 5.26 6.95
CA PRO A 77 1.83 4.55 7.55
C PRO A 77 3.18 4.92 6.94
N ILE A 78 3.20 5.34 5.66
CA ILE A 78 4.40 5.85 5.00
C ILE A 78 4.02 7.18 4.35
N ALA A 79 4.04 8.25 5.15
CA ALA A 79 3.62 9.57 4.71
C ALA A 79 4.50 10.15 3.59
N GLU A 80 5.81 9.93 3.64
CA GLU A 80 6.78 10.42 2.67
C GLU A 80 7.62 9.26 2.13
N PRO A 81 7.21 8.64 1.01
CA PRO A 81 8.02 7.62 0.35
C PRO A 81 9.37 8.21 -0.09
N ASP A 82 10.43 7.40 -0.02
CA ASP A 82 11.77 7.87 -0.45
C ASP A 82 11.92 7.90 -1.97
N GLN A 83 11.06 7.20 -2.67
CA GLN A 83 11.06 7.06 -4.13
C GLN A 83 9.62 7.16 -4.65
N ASP A 84 9.49 7.43 -5.94
CA ASP A 84 8.21 7.29 -6.64
C ASP A 84 7.67 5.88 -6.44
N ILE A 85 6.34 5.75 -6.31
CA ILE A 85 5.68 4.45 -6.19
C ILE A 85 5.69 3.76 -7.55
N ILE A 86 6.12 2.50 -7.57
CA ILE A 86 6.02 1.65 -8.77
C ILE A 86 4.58 1.15 -8.86
N CYS A 87 3.96 1.30 -10.02
CA CYS A 87 2.58 0.88 -10.24
C CYS A 87 2.49 -0.07 -11.42
N LEU A 88 1.55 -1.02 -11.31
CA LEU A 88 1.14 -1.85 -12.43
C LEU A 88 -0.16 -1.29 -13.02
N GLY A 89 -0.25 -1.29 -14.35
CA GLY A 89 -1.48 -0.96 -15.05
C GLY A 89 -2.19 -2.21 -15.54
N ILE A 90 -3.53 -2.23 -15.40
CA ILE A 90 -4.39 -3.27 -15.98
C ILE A 90 -3.99 -4.69 -15.54
N ASN A 91 -3.87 -4.91 -14.23
CA ASN A 91 -3.41 -6.20 -13.70
C ASN A 91 -4.54 -7.15 -13.27
N TYR A 92 -5.81 -6.79 -13.51
CA TYR A 92 -6.95 -7.68 -13.31
C TYR A 92 -7.60 -8.04 -14.64
N MET A 93 -7.93 -9.32 -14.83
CA MET A 93 -8.50 -9.83 -16.07
C MET A 93 -9.79 -9.11 -16.47
N ASP A 94 -10.66 -8.80 -15.52
CA ASP A 94 -11.93 -8.12 -15.80
C ASP A 94 -11.71 -6.66 -16.19
N HIS A 95 -10.76 -5.99 -15.55
CA HIS A 95 -10.34 -4.63 -15.96
C HIS A 95 -9.71 -4.63 -17.36
N ALA A 96 -8.89 -5.64 -17.68
CA ALA A 96 -8.31 -5.78 -19.01
C ALA A 96 -9.39 -5.92 -20.11
N LYS A 97 -10.43 -6.72 -19.85
CA LYS A 97 -11.57 -6.89 -20.75
C LYS A 97 -12.39 -5.59 -20.89
N GLU A 98 -12.61 -4.87 -19.79
CA GLU A 98 -13.31 -3.59 -19.77
C GLU A 98 -12.55 -2.53 -20.58
N SER A 99 -11.24 -2.41 -20.36
CA SER A 99 -10.35 -1.51 -21.09
C SER A 99 -10.36 -1.79 -22.60
N ALA A 100 -10.28 -3.07 -23.00
CA ALA A 100 -10.36 -3.45 -24.43
C ALA A 100 -11.71 -3.07 -25.04
N ARG A 101 -12.84 -3.30 -24.33
CA ARG A 101 -14.18 -2.90 -24.79
C ARG A 101 -14.29 -1.38 -24.96
N PHE A 102 -13.76 -0.62 -24.01
CA PHE A 102 -13.77 0.85 -24.07
C PHE A 102 -12.99 1.36 -25.27
N LYS A 103 -11.82 0.78 -25.55
CA LYS A 103 -10.97 1.11 -26.70
C LYS A 103 -11.49 0.53 -28.03
N LYS A 104 -12.52 -0.32 -28.00
CA LYS A 104 -13.03 -1.07 -29.17
C LYS A 104 -11.95 -1.95 -29.81
N GLU A 105 -11.05 -2.49 -29.01
CA GLU A 105 -9.99 -3.40 -29.41
C GLU A 105 -10.39 -4.85 -29.11
N GLU A 106 -9.83 -5.80 -29.87
CA GLU A 106 -9.97 -7.21 -29.54
C GLU A 106 -9.19 -7.52 -28.28
N PHE A 107 -9.83 -8.18 -27.32
CA PHE A 107 -9.19 -8.49 -26.04
C PHE A 107 -8.08 -9.53 -26.23
N SER A 108 -6.87 -9.20 -25.79
CA SER A 108 -5.80 -10.15 -25.59
C SER A 108 -5.24 -10.02 -24.16
N LYS A 109 -4.89 -11.15 -23.54
CA LYS A 109 -4.20 -11.12 -22.24
C LYS A 109 -2.85 -10.44 -22.42
N PRO A 110 -2.49 -9.42 -21.63
CA PRO A 110 -1.16 -8.82 -21.69
C PRO A 110 -0.07 -9.87 -21.43
N GLU A 111 0.92 -9.96 -22.32
CA GLU A 111 2.07 -10.85 -22.17
C GLU A 111 3.08 -10.33 -21.16
N LYS A 112 3.15 -9.00 -21.00
CA LYS A 112 4.05 -8.28 -20.10
C LYS A 112 3.26 -7.32 -19.23
N ALA A 113 3.72 -7.15 -17.99
CA ALA A 113 3.18 -6.17 -17.08
C ALA A 113 3.43 -4.75 -17.62
N ILE A 114 2.44 -3.88 -17.46
CA ILE A 114 2.59 -2.46 -17.76
C ILE A 114 3.05 -1.78 -16.49
N TYR A 115 4.25 -1.24 -16.50
CA TYR A 115 4.80 -0.48 -15.37
C TYR A 115 4.71 1.01 -15.63
N PHE A 116 4.34 1.75 -14.59
CA PHE A 116 4.45 3.19 -14.53
C PHE A 116 4.82 3.62 -13.12
N SER A 117 5.12 4.89 -12.91
CA SER A 117 5.39 5.42 -11.57
C SER A 117 4.43 6.54 -11.21
N LYS A 118 4.20 6.71 -9.91
CA LYS A 118 3.53 7.88 -9.33
C LYS A 118 4.54 8.69 -8.54
N ARG A 119 4.65 9.98 -8.88
CA ARG A 119 5.37 10.94 -8.05
C ARG A 119 4.55 11.19 -6.78
N VAL A 120 5.14 10.98 -5.64
CA VAL A 120 4.48 11.17 -4.35
C VAL A 120 5.41 11.92 -3.40
N ASN A 121 5.15 13.20 -3.20
CA ASN A 121 5.86 13.98 -2.18
C ASN A 121 5.34 13.61 -0.78
N ARG A 122 4.02 13.45 -0.66
CA ARG A 122 3.33 13.00 0.54
C ARG A 122 2.09 12.20 0.16
N THR A 123 1.87 11.06 0.82
CA THR A 123 0.63 10.28 0.71
C THR A 123 -0.49 10.95 1.54
N ASN A 124 -1.73 10.72 1.15
CA ASN A 124 -2.87 11.17 1.96
C ASN A 124 -3.08 10.22 3.14
N ASP A 125 -3.45 10.81 4.26
CA ASP A 125 -3.92 10.07 5.42
C ASP A 125 -5.25 9.34 5.11
N PRO A 126 -5.55 8.22 5.78
CA PRO A 126 -6.90 7.68 5.81
C PRO A 126 -7.91 8.77 6.21
N ASP A 127 -9.08 8.76 5.61
CA ASP A 127 -10.12 9.81 5.76
C ASP A 127 -9.69 11.22 5.32
N GLY A 128 -8.53 11.34 4.67
CA GLY A 128 -8.02 12.59 4.14
C GLY A 128 -8.76 13.06 2.88
N ILE A 129 -8.66 14.35 2.60
CA ILE A 129 -9.26 14.97 1.42
C ILE A 129 -8.40 14.68 0.18
N ILE A 130 -9.03 14.25 -0.90
CA ILE A 130 -8.43 14.15 -2.23
C ILE A 130 -8.78 15.44 -2.99
N PRO A 131 -7.78 16.28 -3.34
CA PRO A 131 -8.02 17.52 -4.09
C PRO A 131 -8.59 17.21 -5.47
N ALA A 132 -9.62 17.96 -5.89
CA ALA A 132 -10.28 17.71 -7.15
C ALA A 132 -9.53 18.22 -8.38
N HIS A 133 -8.54 19.08 -8.22
CA HIS A 133 -7.76 19.71 -9.31
C HIS A 133 -8.59 20.16 -10.52
N LYS A 134 -9.73 20.84 -10.27
CA LYS A 134 -10.73 21.22 -11.29
C LYS A 134 -10.20 22.10 -12.42
N ASN A 135 -9.04 22.72 -12.22
CA ASN A 135 -8.32 23.46 -13.25
C ASN A 135 -7.59 22.56 -14.26
N LEU A 136 -7.45 21.26 -13.97
CA LEU A 136 -6.75 20.28 -14.81
C LEU A 136 -7.69 19.18 -15.34
N THR A 137 -8.68 18.78 -14.54
CA THR A 137 -9.56 17.66 -14.89
C THR A 137 -10.94 17.80 -14.26
N ASN A 138 -11.95 17.25 -14.94
CA ASN A 138 -13.28 16.99 -14.39
C ASN A 138 -13.59 15.50 -14.26
N GLN A 139 -12.60 14.63 -14.53
CA GLN A 139 -12.74 13.19 -14.55
C GLN A 139 -11.77 12.56 -13.55
N LEU A 140 -12.07 12.73 -12.25
CA LEU A 140 -11.40 11.98 -11.19
C LEU A 140 -11.96 10.57 -11.10
N ASP A 141 -11.07 9.63 -10.95
CA ASP A 141 -11.42 8.22 -10.78
C ASP A 141 -10.59 7.61 -9.63
N TYR A 142 -11.14 6.57 -9.00
CA TYR A 142 -10.54 5.82 -7.91
C TYR A 142 -10.09 4.45 -8.41
N GLU A 143 -9.02 3.94 -7.84
CA GLU A 143 -8.52 2.58 -8.09
C GLU A 143 -8.02 2.00 -6.77
N ALA A 144 -8.82 1.10 -6.16
CA ALA A 144 -8.42 0.41 -4.94
C ALA A 144 -7.43 -0.69 -5.28
N GLU A 145 -6.22 -0.58 -4.76
CA GLU A 145 -5.11 -1.49 -5.04
C GLU A 145 -4.49 -2.07 -3.78
N LEU A 146 -4.03 -3.31 -3.85
CA LEU A 146 -3.08 -3.83 -2.89
C LEU A 146 -1.72 -3.20 -3.16
N ALA A 147 -1.09 -2.65 -2.13
CA ALA A 147 0.28 -2.17 -2.20
C ALA A 147 1.21 -3.09 -1.43
N VAL A 148 2.29 -3.52 -2.07
CA VAL A 148 3.35 -4.36 -1.48
C VAL A 148 4.48 -3.46 -1.01
N ILE A 149 5.00 -3.69 0.20
CA ILE A 149 6.11 -2.94 0.78
C ILE A 149 7.33 -3.84 0.90
N ILE A 150 8.44 -3.41 0.32
CA ILE A 150 9.71 -4.15 0.33
C ILE A 150 10.39 -4.04 1.69
N LYS A 151 10.82 -5.19 2.24
CA LYS A 151 11.43 -5.33 3.57
C LYS A 151 12.90 -4.93 3.61
N LYS A 152 13.66 -5.37 2.63
CA LYS A 152 15.12 -5.21 2.52
C LYS A 152 15.51 -5.00 1.07
N ASP A 153 16.67 -4.43 0.82
CA ASP A 153 17.17 -4.22 -0.54
C ASP A 153 17.08 -5.52 -1.36
N ALA A 154 16.34 -5.46 -2.45
CA ALA A 154 16.03 -6.58 -3.32
C ALA A 154 16.70 -6.39 -4.69
N LYS A 155 17.57 -7.33 -5.05
CA LYS A 155 18.29 -7.37 -6.33
C LYS A 155 18.43 -8.82 -6.76
N ASP A 156 18.15 -9.10 -8.03
CA ASP A 156 18.25 -10.44 -8.64
C ASP A 156 17.49 -11.54 -7.87
N VAL A 157 16.34 -11.19 -7.27
CA VAL A 157 15.51 -12.08 -6.46
C VAL A 157 14.94 -13.20 -7.31
N LYS A 158 15.04 -14.44 -6.79
CA LYS A 158 14.59 -15.64 -7.51
C LYS A 158 13.18 -16.05 -7.09
N PRO A 159 12.44 -16.75 -7.96
CA PRO A 159 11.18 -17.38 -7.58
C PRO A 159 11.36 -18.23 -6.31
N GLY A 160 10.38 -18.17 -5.42
CA GLY A 160 10.41 -18.84 -4.11
C GLY A 160 11.10 -18.06 -3.00
N GLU A 161 11.92 -17.04 -3.31
CA GLU A 161 12.60 -16.17 -2.32
C GLU A 161 11.81 -14.89 -2.02
N VAL A 162 10.89 -14.50 -2.90
CA VAL A 162 10.23 -13.19 -2.91
C VAL A 162 9.56 -12.86 -1.57
N LYS A 163 8.92 -13.82 -0.91
CA LYS A 163 8.27 -13.62 0.38
C LYS A 163 9.21 -13.06 1.46
N ASP A 164 10.51 -13.39 1.39
CA ASP A 164 11.53 -12.95 2.35
C ASP A 164 11.96 -11.50 2.12
N TYR A 165 11.54 -10.90 1.01
CA TYR A 165 11.75 -9.49 0.66
C TYR A 165 10.52 -8.62 0.85
N ILE A 166 9.40 -9.18 1.29
CA ILE A 166 8.17 -8.43 1.54
C ILE A 166 8.05 -8.14 3.04
N PHE A 167 7.93 -6.86 3.40
CA PHE A 167 7.61 -6.44 4.75
C PHE A 167 6.13 -6.66 5.08
N GLY A 168 5.28 -6.26 4.15
CA GLY A 168 3.84 -6.36 4.34
C GLY A 168 3.04 -5.75 3.20
N TYR A 169 1.78 -5.60 3.46
CA TYR A 169 0.77 -5.14 2.51
C TYR A 169 -0.06 -4.01 3.11
N THR A 170 -0.46 -3.07 2.28
CA THR A 170 -1.41 -2.01 2.64
C THR A 170 -2.37 -1.76 1.49
N ILE A 171 -3.36 -0.89 1.71
CA ILE A 171 -4.25 -0.44 0.65
C ILE A 171 -3.73 0.89 0.10
N MET A 172 -3.79 1.05 -1.21
CA MET A 172 -3.58 2.31 -1.90
C MET A 172 -4.79 2.62 -2.78
N ASN A 173 -5.17 3.89 -2.84
CA ASN A 173 -6.07 4.37 -3.87
C ASN A 173 -5.22 5.06 -4.96
N ASP A 174 -5.10 4.43 -6.12
CA ASP A 174 -4.40 5.01 -7.27
C ASP A 174 -5.30 6.02 -7.99
N VAL A 175 -5.52 7.17 -7.35
CA VAL A 175 -6.39 8.23 -7.88
C VAL A 175 -5.86 8.72 -9.22
N SER A 176 -6.76 8.88 -10.18
CA SER A 176 -6.45 9.15 -11.58
C SER A 176 -7.23 10.35 -12.12
N ALA A 177 -6.54 11.27 -12.78
CA ALA A 177 -7.14 12.31 -13.61
C ALA A 177 -7.22 11.78 -15.06
N ARG A 178 -8.35 11.18 -15.44
CA ARG A 178 -8.48 10.42 -16.69
C ARG A 178 -8.18 11.22 -17.95
N GLU A 179 -8.62 12.48 -18.01
CA GLU A 179 -8.32 13.36 -19.14
C GLU A 179 -6.80 13.56 -19.28
N VAL A 180 -6.14 13.98 -18.19
CA VAL A 180 -4.69 14.21 -18.16
C VAL A 180 -3.89 12.94 -18.46
N GLN A 181 -4.35 11.79 -17.95
CA GLN A 181 -3.76 10.48 -18.20
C GLN A 181 -3.74 10.11 -19.68
N THR A 182 -4.82 10.40 -20.40
CA THR A 182 -4.96 10.04 -21.83
C THR A 182 -4.28 11.02 -22.76
N GLU A 183 -4.29 12.31 -22.44
CA GLU A 183 -3.68 13.36 -23.26
C GLU A 183 -2.18 13.21 -23.44
N HIS A 184 -1.47 12.74 -22.41
CA HIS A 184 -0.01 12.70 -22.37
C HIS A 184 0.62 11.36 -22.79
N LYS A 185 -0.15 10.39 -23.29
CA LYS A 185 0.29 9.01 -23.63
C LYS A 185 0.90 8.23 -22.47
N GLN A 186 1.73 8.87 -21.65
CA GLN A 186 2.28 8.34 -20.41
C GLN A 186 1.37 8.73 -19.24
N TRP A 187 1.05 7.79 -18.38
CA TRP A 187 0.07 7.99 -17.29
C TRP A 187 0.60 8.84 -16.15
N TYR A 188 1.90 8.99 -16.07
CA TYR A 188 2.63 9.62 -14.97
C TYR A 188 1.98 10.91 -14.47
N PHE A 189 1.69 11.89 -15.34
CA PHE A 189 1.15 13.17 -14.91
C PHE A 189 -0.27 13.06 -14.36
N GLY A 190 -1.16 12.33 -15.02
CA GLY A 190 -2.54 12.12 -14.57
C GLY A 190 -2.66 11.30 -13.28
N LYS A 191 -1.62 10.59 -12.90
CA LYS A 191 -1.51 9.76 -11.70
C LYS A 191 -0.76 10.44 -10.54
N SER A 192 -0.02 11.53 -10.79
CA SER A 192 0.96 12.11 -9.86
C SER A 192 0.57 13.49 -9.33
N LEU A 193 -0.71 13.89 -9.44
CA LEU A 193 -1.16 15.15 -8.85
C LEU A 193 -1.11 15.07 -7.32
N ASP A 194 -0.81 16.18 -6.67
CA ASP A 194 -0.75 16.23 -5.21
C ASP A 194 -2.06 15.73 -4.58
N GLY A 195 -1.94 14.87 -3.58
CA GLY A 195 -3.09 14.27 -2.91
C GLY A 195 -3.74 13.09 -3.66
N PHE A 196 -3.09 12.55 -4.69
CA PHE A 196 -3.61 11.42 -5.48
C PHE A 196 -3.16 10.05 -4.99
N THR A 197 -2.62 9.97 -3.77
CA THR A 197 -2.11 8.72 -3.22
C THR A 197 -2.56 8.51 -1.77
N PRO A 198 -3.85 8.27 -1.50
CA PRO A 198 -4.28 7.76 -0.21
C PRO A 198 -3.65 6.39 0.05
N LEU A 199 -2.99 6.23 1.22
CA LEU A 199 -2.27 5.02 1.59
C LEU A 199 -2.57 4.63 3.04
N GLY A 200 -2.87 3.37 3.30
CA GLY A 200 -3.14 2.85 4.65
C GLY A 200 -4.46 2.09 4.76
N PRO A 201 -5.08 2.02 5.94
CA PRO A 201 -4.74 2.71 7.21
C PRO A 201 -3.56 2.10 7.97
N CYS A 202 -3.20 0.85 7.67
CA CYS A 202 -2.14 0.11 8.36
C CYS A 202 -1.33 -0.73 7.37
N ILE A 203 -0.22 -1.24 7.82
CA ILE A 203 0.55 -2.27 7.13
C ILE A 203 0.28 -3.61 7.81
N MET A 204 -0.32 -4.54 7.11
CA MET A 204 -0.40 -5.94 7.51
C MET A 204 0.92 -6.61 7.18
N THR A 205 1.63 -7.14 8.17
CA THR A 205 2.93 -7.81 7.96
C THR A 205 2.77 -9.06 7.09
N ALA A 206 3.78 -9.38 6.31
CA ALA A 206 3.71 -10.46 5.31
C ALA A 206 3.46 -11.85 5.91
N ASP A 207 3.88 -12.08 7.15
CA ASP A 207 3.66 -13.31 7.91
C ASP A 207 2.21 -13.51 8.37
N SER A 208 1.39 -12.45 8.32
CA SER A 208 -0.03 -12.51 8.71
C SER A 208 -0.92 -13.17 7.66
N THR A 209 -0.40 -13.53 6.51
CA THR A 209 -1.15 -14.18 5.42
C THR A 209 -0.27 -15.15 4.64
N ALA A 210 -0.91 -16.07 3.94
CA ALA A 210 -0.19 -16.94 3.01
C ALA A 210 0.42 -16.14 1.85
N PHE A 211 1.49 -16.65 1.25
CA PHE A 211 2.08 -16.11 0.03
C PHE A 211 1.86 -17.07 -1.15
N PRO A 212 1.39 -16.58 -2.30
CA PRO A 212 0.87 -15.21 -2.54
C PRO A 212 -0.43 -14.93 -1.76
N PRO A 213 -0.66 -13.67 -1.35
CA PRO A 213 -1.87 -13.33 -0.60
C PRO A 213 -3.11 -13.41 -1.49
N VAL A 214 -4.17 -14.03 -0.96
CA VAL A 214 -5.49 -14.08 -1.61
C VAL A 214 -6.45 -13.27 -0.76
N LEU A 215 -6.58 -12.01 -1.09
CA LEU A 215 -7.30 -11.01 -0.30
C LEU A 215 -8.42 -10.38 -1.12
N LYS A 216 -9.56 -10.16 -0.49
CA LYS A 216 -10.65 -9.39 -1.07
C LYS A 216 -10.29 -7.91 -1.09
N ILE A 217 -10.51 -7.26 -2.23
CA ILE A 217 -10.31 -5.83 -2.41
C ILE A 217 -11.56 -5.18 -2.96
N GLN A 218 -11.96 -4.05 -2.37
CA GLN A 218 -13.20 -3.37 -2.71
C GLN A 218 -13.05 -1.85 -2.60
N SER A 219 -13.84 -1.13 -3.39
CA SER A 219 -14.08 0.29 -3.19
C SER A 219 -15.57 0.59 -3.13
N LYS A 220 -15.93 1.64 -2.38
CA LYS A 220 -17.27 2.18 -2.31
C LYS A 220 -17.23 3.69 -2.53
N VAL A 221 -18.21 4.21 -3.25
CA VAL A 221 -18.43 5.64 -3.43
C VAL A 221 -19.82 5.99 -2.92
N ASN A 222 -19.91 6.88 -1.94
CA ASN A 222 -21.18 7.24 -1.27
C ASN A 222 -21.94 6.00 -0.75
N GLY A 223 -21.21 5.01 -0.22
CA GLY A 223 -21.78 3.76 0.27
C GLY A 223 -22.08 2.70 -0.80
N GLU A 224 -22.07 3.06 -2.08
CA GLU A 224 -22.29 2.14 -3.19
C GLU A 224 -21.01 1.39 -3.56
N LEU A 225 -21.09 0.07 -3.65
CA LEU A 225 -19.98 -0.80 -4.06
C LEU A 225 -19.65 -0.54 -5.54
N ARG A 226 -18.41 -0.11 -5.82
CA ARG A 226 -17.93 0.19 -7.17
C ARG A 226 -16.91 -0.81 -7.69
N GLN A 227 -15.96 -1.20 -6.86
CA GLN A 227 -14.99 -2.24 -7.20
C GLN A 227 -15.15 -3.40 -6.23
N ASN A 228 -15.06 -4.62 -6.74
CA ASN A 228 -15.14 -5.83 -5.94
C ASN A 228 -14.36 -6.94 -6.63
N SER A 229 -13.16 -7.22 -6.14
CA SER A 229 -12.24 -8.18 -6.72
C SER A 229 -11.47 -8.95 -5.64
N ASN A 230 -10.52 -9.76 -6.07
CA ASN A 230 -9.65 -10.55 -5.22
C ASN A 230 -8.25 -10.62 -5.81
N THR A 231 -7.22 -10.49 -4.99
CA THR A 231 -5.82 -10.48 -5.43
C THR A 231 -5.33 -11.80 -6.05
N GLY A 232 -6.06 -12.90 -5.85
CA GLY A 232 -5.85 -14.15 -6.57
C GLY A 232 -6.17 -14.08 -8.08
N LEU A 233 -6.76 -12.97 -8.56
CA LEU A 233 -7.13 -12.74 -9.96
C LEU A 233 -6.12 -11.85 -10.72
N PHE A 234 -4.95 -11.59 -10.14
CA PHE A 234 -3.87 -10.88 -10.83
C PHE A 234 -3.49 -11.56 -12.14
N ILE A 235 -3.26 -10.76 -13.18
CA ILE A 235 -2.68 -11.22 -14.46
C ILE A 235 -1.21 -11.55 -14.27
N HIS A 236 -0.48 -10.65 -13.60
CA HIS A 236 0.92 -10.78 -13.19
C HIS A 236 1.00 -10.81 -11.67
N GLY A 237 1.41 -11.95 -11.12
CA GLY A 237 1.47 -12.15 -9.67
C GLY A 237 2.62 -11.38 -9.02
N ILE A 238 2.53 -11.14 -7.72
CA ILE A 238 3.53 -10.41 -6.94
C ILE A 238 4.94 -11.02 -7.09
N GLU A 239 5.04 -12.36 -7.13
CA GLU A 239 6.32 -13.05 -7.31
C GLU A 239 6.95 -12.73 -8.66
N GLU A 240 6.17 -12.85 -9.75
CA GLU A 240 6.61 -12.52 -11.10
C GLU A 240 7.11 -11.07 -11.20
N VAL A 241 6.32 -10.12 -10.67
CA VAL A 241 6.62 -8.69 -10.69
C VAL A 241 7.93 -8.37 -9.97
N ILE A 242 8.12 -8.86 -8.75
CA ILE A 242 9.34 -8.59 -7.98
C ILE A 242 10.55 -9.25 -8.62
N CYS A 243 10.43 -10.48 -9.10
CA CYS A 243 11.50 -11.15 -9.84
C CYS A 243 11.89 -10.37 -11.10
N GLU A 244 10.92 -9.89 -11.89
CA GLU A 244 11.18 -9.14 -13.12
C GLU A 244 11.86 -7.79 -12.82
N LEU A 245 11.31 -6.99 -11.94
CA LEU A 245 11.86 -5.67 -11.60
C LEU A 245 13.28 -5.77 -11.04
N THR A 246 13.54 -6.74 -10.18
CA THR A 246 14.84 -6.87 -9.52
C THR A 246 15.96 -7.37 -10.42
N GLN A 247 15.68 -7.87 -11.62
CA GLN A 247 16.70 -8.21 -12.60
C GLN A 247 17.51 -6.99 -13.08
N GLY A 248 16.81 -5.86 -13.25
CA GLY A 248 17.40 -4.62 -13.78
C GLY A 248 17.66 -3.54 -12.77
N MET A 249 16.87 -3.48 -11.68
CA MET A 249 16.96 -2.42 -10.67
C MET A 249 17.04 -3.00 -9.25
N THR A 250 17.52 -2.21 -8.30
CA THR A 250 17.46 -2.55 -6.88
C THR A 250 16.23 -1.89 -6.26
N LEU A 251 15.31 -2.69 -5.74
CA LEU A 251 14.22 -2.20 -4.92
C LEU A 251 14.73 -2.03 -3.49
N LYS A 252 14.76 -0.80 -3.00
CA LYS A 252 15.22 -0.48 -1.64
C LYS A 252 14.19 -0.88 -0.59
N ALA A 253 14.63 -1.15 0.64
CA ALA A 253 13.74 -1.31 1.78
C ALA A 253 12.79 -0.11 1.91
N GLY A 254 11.49 -0.36 2.02
CA GLY A 254 10.45 0.67 2.02
C GLY A 254 9.91 1.05 0.63
N THR A 255 10.43 0.48 -0.47
CA THR A 255 9.82 0.63 -1.81
C THR A 255 8.38 0.13 -1.77
N ILE A 256 7.47 0.90 -2.37
CA ILE A 256 6.04 0.57 -2.48
C ILE A 256 5.74 0.18 -3.93
N ILE A 257 5.04 -0.94 -4.10
CA ILE A 257 4.57 -1.43 -5.40
C ILE A 257 3.06 -1.55 -5.33
N ALA A 258 2.34 -0.75 -6.11
CA ALA A 258 0.91 -0.84 -6.30
C ALA A 258 0.61 -1.86 -7.41
N THR A 259 -0.33 -2.75 -7.16
CA THR A 259 -0.44 -4.00 -7.95
C THR A 259 -1.46 -3.95 -9.09
N GLY A 260 -2.08 -2.79 -9.33
CA GLY A 260 -3.03 -2.58 -10.41
C GLY A 260 -4.48 -2.86 -10.06
#